data_b370431eb2503a7d78269cf26bbe5fbc
#
_entry.id   b370431eb2503a7d78269cf26bbe5fbc
#
_cell.length_a   1.000
_cell.length_b   1.000
_cell.length_c   1.000
_cell.angle_alpha   90.00
_cell.angle_beta   90.00
_cell.angle_gamma   90.00
#
_symmetry.space_group_name_H-M   'P 1'
#
loop_
_entity.id
_entity.type
_entity.pdbx_description
1 polymer ?
#
loop_
_entity_poly.entity_id
_entity_poly.type
_entity_poly.pdbx_seq_one_letter_code
_entity_poly.pdbx_strand_id
1 'polypeptide(L)'
;MAVEIQLPDLPEIAIGGAPRRLRAHQPWPLRLRDGLSSYLPLLLMAALALATWWLVKNTPGSPAERQVAPDHGLPDYTMRSFVLQRYDPDGRPTARLEGRELRHYPGDGRIEVDALNLQAFLPDGRVIVATARHALSNDEANALQLQGGAEVLGTDSGGRPIEIRSEFLHAFVDTEIVRTHLPVTVKQGANRLRAGGIVYDGKRRRLDFQGPVRATLQVP
;
A
#
# COMPACT_ATOMS: atom_id res chain seq x y z
N MET A 1 -54.21 94.71 19.97
CA MET A 1 -55.22 93.70 20.27
C MET A 1 -54.56 92.38 20.55
N ALA A 2 -54.36 92.11 21.82
CA ALA A 2 -53.82 90.81 22.27
C ALA A 2 -55.05 89.91 22.57
N VAL A 3 -55.11 88.78 21.96
CA VAL A 3 -56.12 87.78 22.24
C VAL A 3 -55.46 86.79 23.23
N GLU A 4 -55.99 86.88 24.44
CA GLU A 4 -55.62 85.99 25.56
C GLU A 4 -56.46 84.69 25.41
N ILE A 5 -55.72 83.54 25.16
CA ILE A 5 -56.33 82.24 25.09
C ILE A 5 -56.25 81.59 26.47
N GLN A 6 -57.40 81.50 27.11
CA GLN A 6 -57.60 80.86 28.40
C GLN A 6 -57.64 79.32 28.19
N LEU A 7 -56.65 78.62 28.74
CA LEU A 7 -56.64 77.15 28.76
C LEU A 7 -57.55 76.64 29.89
N PRO A 8 -58.37 75.64 29.64
CA PRO A 8 -59.14 75.01 30.70
C PRO A 8 -58.30 74.13 31.59
N ASP A 9 -58.64 74.16 32.88
CA ASP A 9 -57.98 73.30 33.93
C ASP A 9 -58.13 71.82 33.61
N LEU A 10 -57.00 71.15 33.55
CA LEU A 10 -56.93 69.68 33.45
C LEU A 10 -57.06 69.04 34.83
N PRO A 11 -57.93 68.04 35.03
CA PRO A 11 -58.02 67.35 36.32
C PRO A 11 -56.78 66.57 36.66
N GLU A 12 -56.30 66.70 37.86
CA GLU A 12 -55.19 66.08 38.49
C GLU A 12 -55.43 64.53 38.56
N ILE A 13 -54.74 63.77 37.71
CA ILE A 13 -54.79 62.31 37.73
C ILE A 13 -53.93 61.83 38.86
N ALA A 14 -54.53 61.40 39.96
CA ALA A 14 -53.86 60.68 41.02
C ALA A 14 -53.21 59.42 40.51
N ILE A 15 -51.88 59.39 40.44
CA ILE A 15 -51.11 58.20 40.12
C ILE A 15 -51.21 57.24 41.31
N GLY A 16 -52.23 56.38 41.26
CA GLY A 16 -52.42 55.26 42.16
C GLY A 16 -51.24 54.28 42.13
N GLY A 17 -50.85 53.83 43.29
CA GLY A 17 -49.86 52.96 43.76
C GLY A 17 -49.24 51.95 42.77
N ALA A 18 -47.91 51.79 42.88
CA ALA A 18 -47.12 50.79 42.20
C ALA A 18 -47.77 49.40 42.38
N PRO A 19 -47.90 48.58 41.31
CA PRO A 19 -48.40 47.22 41.44
C PRO A 19 -47.38 46.39 42.25
N ARG A 20 -47.80 45.89 43.38
CA ARG A 20 -47.12 44.83 44.11
C ARG A 20 -46.92 43.68 43.15
N ARG A 21 -45.69 43.45 42.70
CA ARG A 21 -45.29 42.25 41.97
C ARG A 21 -45.54 41.07 42.91
N LEU A 22 -46.65 40.40 42.76
CA LEU A 22 -46.86 39.06 43.30
C LEU A 22 -45.80 38.17 42.67
N ARG A 23 -44.83 37.72 43.47
CA ARG A 23 -43.93 36.65 43.05
C ARG A 23 -44.80 35.43 42.79
N ALA A 24 -45.14 35.22 41.54
CA ALA A 24 -45.74 33.98 41.09
C ALA A 24 -44.76 32.87 41.46
N HIS A 25 -45.16 32.02 42.37
CA HIS A 25 -44.47 30.75 42.64
C HIS A 25 -44.57 29.94 41.38
N GLN A 26 -43.51 30.01 40.54
CA GLN A 26 -43.36 29.11 39.39
C GLN A 26 -43.31 27.69 39.92
N PRO A 27 -44.21 26.81 39.52
CA PRO A 27 -44.21 25.44 39.98
C PRO A 27 -42.88 24.76 39.59
N TRP A 28 -42.30 24.03 40.53
CA TRP A 28 -41.01 23.35 40.43
C TRP A 28 -40.75 22.60 39.11
N PRO A 29 -41.73 21.94 38.45
CA PRO A 29 -41.52 21.25 37.18
C PRO A 29 -41.10 22.16 36.01
N LEU A 30 -41.48 23.45 36.03
CA LEU A 30 -41.07 24.40 34.97
C LEU A 30 -39.62 24.86 35.12
N ARG A 31 -39.09 24.96 36.33
CA ARG A 31 -37.65 25.25 36.58
C ARG A 31 -36.75 24.10 36.19
N LEU A 32 -37.18 22.86 36.33
CA LEU A 32 -36.48 21.69 35.82
C LEU A 32 -36.43 21.66 34.29
N ARG A 33 -37.51 22.10 33.62
CA ARG A 33 -37.58 22.15 32.16
C ARG A 33 -36.65 23.24 31.57
N ASP A 34 -36.61 24.41 32.19
CA ASP A 34 -35.74 25.52 31.76
C ASP A 34 -34.28 25.23 32.02
N GLY A 35 -33.94 24.57 33.17
CA GLY A 35 -32.59 24.07 33.44
C GLY A 35 -32.15 22.98 32.48
N LEU A 36 -33.05 22.04 32.18
CA LEU A 36 -32.75 20.93 31.29
C LEU A 36 -32.54 21.40 29.84
N SER A 37 -33.32 22.40 29.37
CA SER A 37 -33.12 22.96 28.02
C SER A 37 -31.84 23.75 27.86
N SER A 38 -31.33 24.39 28.92
CA SER A 38 -30.02 25.09 28.91
C SER A 38 -28.84 24.11 28.85
N TYR A 39 -28.98 22.90 29.42
CA TYR A 39 -27.94 21.88 29.37
C TYR A 39 -28.09 20.88 28.21
N LEU A 40 -29.18 20.97 27.45
CA LEU A 40 -29.44 20.09 26.32
C LEU A 40 -28.31 20.06 25.28
N PRO A 41 -27.73 21.21 24.85
CA PRO A 41 -26.62 21.19 23.91
C PRO A 41 -25.37 20.54 24.52
N LEU A 42 -25.11 20.72 25.82
CA LEU A 42 -24.00 20.09 26.52
C LEU A 42 -24.17 18.57 26.64
N LEU A 43 -25.40 18.12 26.94
CA LEU A 43 -25.72 16.69 26.99
C LEU A 43 -25.63 16.05 25.60
N LEU A 44 -26.05 16.77 24.54
CA LEU A 44 -25.93 16.31 23.17
C LEU A 44 -24.45 16.16 22.77
N MET A 45 -23.61 17.14 23.09
CA MET A 45 -22.16 17.06 22.84
C MET A 45 -21.50 15.92 23.61
N ALA A 46 -21.88 15.72 24.89
CA ALA A 46 -21.38 14.62 25.69
C ALA A 46 -21.80 13.26 25.12
N ALA A 47 -23.06 13.12 24.67
CA ALA A 47 -23.56 11.92 24.02
C ALA A 47 -22.84 11.63 22.70
N LEU A 48 -22.59 12.67 21.90
CA LEU A 48 -21.83 12.55 20.64
C LEU A 48 -20.36 12.15 20.90
N ALA A 49 -19.74 12.74 21.93
CA ALA A 49 -18.38 12.38 22.32
C ALA A 49 -18.28 10.92 22.82
N LEU A 50 -19.25 10.48 23.61
CA LEU A 50 -19.34 9.09 24.07
C LEU A 50 -19.61 8.12 22.90
N ALA A 51 -20.49 8.50 21.98
CA ALA A 51 -20.77 7.71 20.77
C ALA A 51 -19.52 7.58 19.87
N THR A 52 -18.79 8.68 19.67
CA THR A 52 -17.54 8.68 18.90
C THR A 52 -16.48 7.84 19.60
N TRP A 53 -16.33 7.99 20.90
CA TRP A 53 -15.39 7.19 21.69
C TRP A 53 -15.74 5.69 21.66
N TRP A 54 -17.04 5.35 21.78
CA TRP A 54 -17.51 3.99 21.64
C TRP A 54 -17.28 3.43 20.24
N LEU A 55 -17.53 4.24 19.20
CA LEU A 55 -17.28 3.87 17.80
C LEU A 55 -15.78 3.60 17.58
N VAL A 56 -14.89 4.48 18.07
CA VAL A 56 -13.43 4.28 17.96
C VAL A 56 -12.99 3.01 18.68
N LYS A 57 -13.55 2.71 19.86
CA LYS A 57 -13.23 1.47 20.59
C LYS A 57 -13.80 0.20 19.94
N ASN A 58 -14.95 0.30 19.28
CA ASN A 58 -15.60 -0.83 18.61
C ASN A 58 -15.38 -0.89 17.10
N THR A 59 -14.67 0.10 16.53
CA THR A 59 -14.20 -0.03 15.15
C THR A 59 -13.12 -1.13 15.15
N PRO A 60 -13.28 -2.20 14.36
CA PRO A 60 -12.22 -3.17 14.19
C PRO A 60 -10.96 -2.40 13.79
N GLY A 61 -9.91 -2.49 14.61
CA GLY A 61 -8.66 -1.78 14.35
C GLY A 61 -8.20 -2.01 12.93
N SER A 62 -7.61 -0.99 12.33
CA SER A 62 -6.94 -1.11 11.03
C SER A 62 -6.11 -2.39 10.99
N PRO A 63 -6.02 -3.06 9.83
CA PRO A 63 -5.34 -4.35 9.71
C PRO A 63 -3.83 -4.36 10.09
N ALA A 64 -3.32 -3.27 10.71
CA ALA A 64 -1.96 -3.18 11.22
C ALA A 64 -1.66 -4.03 12.48
N GLU A 65 -2.68 -4.50 13.21
CA GLU A 65 -2.55 -5.51 14.24
C GLU A 65 -3.40 -6.74 13.88
N ARG A 66 -3.23 -7.26 12.70
CA ARG A 66 -3.54 -8.65 12.49
C ARG A 66 -2.63 -9.41 13.45
N GLN A 67 -3.17 -9.85 14.59
CA GLN A 67 -2.56 -10.95 15.34
C GLN A 67 -2.13 -11.95 14.28
N VAL A 68 -0.81 -12.10 14.12
CA VAL A 68 -0.24 -13.17 13.30
C VAL A 68 -0.91 -14.43 13.85
N ALA A 69 -1.96 -14.89 13.18
CA ALA A 69 -2.50 -16.21 13.43
C ALA A 69 -1.29 -17.15 13.38
N PRO A 70 -1.14 -18.09 14.29
CA PRO A 70 0.01 -18.98 14.28
C PRO A 70 0.13 -19.50 12.86
N ASP A 71 1.32 -19.26 12.26
CA ASP A 71 1.62 -19.61 10.87
C ASP A 71 1.44 -21.12 10.73
N HIS A 72 0.28 -21.53 10.24
CA HIS A 72 -0.02 -22.93 9.98
C HIS A 72 0.58 -23.39 8.65
N GLY A 73 1.45 -22.56 8.04
CA GLY A 73 2.03 -22.86 6.73
C GLY A 73 0.99 -22.91 5.61
N LEU A 74 -0.20 -22.36 5.83
CA LEU A 74 -1.27 -22.30 4.84
C LEU A 74 -1.26 -20.94 4.13
N PRO A 75 -1.44 -20.92 2.80
CA PRO A 75 -1.57 -19.68 2.07
C PRO A 75 -2.89 -18.98 2.44
N ASP A 76 -2.87 -17.66 2.63
CA ASP A 76 -4.07 -16.86 2.87
C ASP A 76 -4.82 -16.54 1.56
N TYR A 77 -4.10 -16.52 0.43
CA TYR A 77 -4.72 -16.47 -0.88
C TYR A 77 -3.93 -17.27 -1.93
N THR A 78 -4.67 -17.71 -2.94
CA THR A 78 -4.12 -18.42 -4.10
C THR A 78 -4.76 -17.89 -5.38
N MET A 79 -3.94 -17.62 -6.39
CA MET A 79 -4.41 -17.25 -7.73
C MET A 79 -4.02 -18.35 -8.72
N ARG A 80 -4.91 -18.69 -9.67
CA ARG A 80 -4.64 -19.66 -10.72
C ARG A 80 -4.74 -19.02 -12.10
N SER A 81 -3.83 -19.41 -13.01
CA SER A 81 -3.76 -18.91 -14.38
C SER A 81 -3.86 -17.40 -14.44
N PHE A 82 -2.97 -16.73 -13.71
CA PHE A 82 -3.01 -15.30 -13.47
C PHE A 82 -2.07 -14.52 -14.37
N VAL A 83 -2.42 -13.25 -14.58
CA VAL A 83 -1.57 -12.22 -15.17
C VAL A 83 -1.62 -10.99 -14.28
N LEU A 84 -0.46 -10.58 -13.74
CA LEU A 84 -0.31 -9.37 -12.96
C LEU A 84 0.52 -8.36 -13.77
N GLN A 85 0.11 -7.11 -13.76
CA GLN A 85 0.87 -6.02 -14.37
C GLN A 85 1.15 -4.95 -13.33
N ARG A 86 2.40 -4.47 -13.30
CA ARG A 86 2.85 -3.37 -12.47
C ARG A 86 3.13 -2.17 -13.36
N TYR A 87 2.69 -0.99 -12.90
CA TYR A 87 2.90 0.28 -13.56
C TYR A 87 3.67 1.23 -12.66
N ASP A 88 4.42 2.15 -13.26
CA ASP A 88 5.00 3.28 -12.55
C ASP A 88 3.94 4.39 -12.30
N PRO A 89 4.25 5.44 -11.53
CA PRO A 89 3.33 6.56 -11.32
C PRO A 89 2.91 7.29 -12.59
N ASP A 90 3.69 7.19 -13.67
CA ASP A 90 3.40 7.80 -14.99
C ASP A 90 2.49 6.90 -15.85
N GLY A 91 2.08 5.73 -15.34
CA GLY A 91 1.21 4.77 -16.02
C GLY A 91 1.93 3.89 -17.04
N ARG A 92 3.27 3.84 -17.03
CA ARG A 92 4.05 2.96 -17.91
C ARG A 92 4.20 1.59 -17.27
N PRO A 93 4.07 0.49 -18.04
CA PRO A 93 4.28 -0.84 -17.50
C PRO A 93 5.75 -1.02 -17.10
N THR A 94 5.98 -1.52 -15.88
CA THR A 94 7.33 -1.83 -15.37
C THR A 94 7.57 -3.33 -15.27
N ALA A 95 6.51 -4.12 -15.04
CA ALA A 95 6.61 -5.57 -15.02
C ALA A 95 5.28 -6.22 -15.40
N ARG A 96 5.37 -7.39 -16.03
CA ARG A 96 4.27 -8.31 -16.29
C ARG A 96 4.65 -9.69 -15.80
N LEU A 97 3.88 -10.24 -14.88
CA LEU A 97 4.08 -11.53 -14.26
C LEU A 97 2.93 -12.46 -14.65
N GLU A 98 3.25 -13.59 -15.21
CA GLU A 98 2.31 -14.65 -15.53
C GLU A 98 2.72 -15.94 -14.83
N GLY A 99 1.74 -16.75 -14.43
CA GLY A 99 2.00 -18.02 -13.80
C GLY A 99 0.79 -18.93 -13.78
N ARG A 100 1.05 -20.22 -13.53
CA ARG A 100 -0.01 -21.20 -13.37
C ARG A 100 -0.70 -21.09 -12.03
N GLU A 101 0.06 -20.93 -10.96
CA GLU A 101 -0.44 -20.77 -9.58
C GLU A 101 0.48 -19.86 -8.80
N LEU A 102 -0.14 -18.96 -8.00
CA LEU A 102 0.52 -18.12 -7.04
C LEU A 102 -0.08 -18.39 -5.66
N ARG A 103 0.75 -18.57 -4.66
CA ARG A 103 0.38 -18.74 -3.25
C ARG A 103 1.12 -17.72 -2.40
N HIS A 104 0.39 -17.04 -1.53
CA HIS A 104 0.95 -16.10 -0.57
C HIS A 104 0.83 -16.67 0.83
N TYR A 105 1.91 -16.54 1.61
CA TYR A 105 2.02 -17.04 2.98
C TYR A 105 2.26 -15.85 3.93
N PRO A 106 1.27 -15.47 4.75
CA PRO A 106 1.34 -14.24 5.54
C PRO A 106 2.34 -14.32 6.71
N GLY A 107 2.71 -15.52 7.16
CA GLY A 107 3.59 -15.70 8.31
C GLY A 107 5.01 -15.19 8.07
N ASP A 108 5.55 -15.47 6.90
CA ASP A 108 6.91 -15.06 6.50
C ASP A 108 6.92 -14.11 5.29
N GLY A 109 5.75 -13.67 4.83
CA GLY A 109 5.60 -12.79 3.67
C GLY A 109 6.10 -13.44 2.37
N ARG A 110 6.02 -14.77 2.27
CA ARG A 110 6.52 -15.52 1.13
C ARG A 110 5.47 -15.62 0.04
N ILE A 111 5.89 -15.36 -1.19
CA ILE A 111 5.11 -15.56 -2.40
C ILE A 111 5.75 -16.69 -3.20
N GLU A 112 4.99 -17.73 -3.50
CA GLU A 112 5.40 -18.83 -4.36
C GLU A 112 4.67 -18.73 -5.70
N VAL A 113 5.38 -18.94 -6.80
CA VAL A 113 4.81 -18.94 -8.15
C VAL A 113 5.24 -20.17 -8.90
N ASP A 114 4.27 -20.91 -9.43
CA ASP A 114 4.50 -22.05 -10.32
C ASP A 114 4.42 -21.63 -11.79
N ALA A 115 5.35 -22.14 -12.60
CA ALA A 115 5.48 -21.84 -14.02
C ALA A 115 5.56 -20.34 -14.30
N LEU A 116 6.55 -19.69 -13.66
CA LEU A 116 6.79 -18.26 -13.79
C LEU A 116 7.17 -17.86 -15.22
N ASN A 117 6.54 -16.81 -15.72
CA ASN A 117 6.98 -16.00 -16.86
C ASN A 117 6.90 -14.53 -16.46
N LEU A 118 8.05 -13.92 -16.25
CA LEU A 118 8.21 -12.52 -15.85
C LEU A 118 8.80 -11.72 -17.01
N GLN A 119 8.17 -10.60 -17.36
CA GLN A 119 8.69 -9.61 -18.27
C GLN A 119 8.93 -8.31 -17.49
N ALA A 120 10.16 -7.84 -17.45
CA ALA A 120 10.54 -6.57 -16.85
C ALA A 120 10.88 -5.55 -17.94
N PHE A 121 10.23 -4.40 -17.87
CA PHE A 121 10.41 -3.28 -18.80
C PHE A 121 11.33 -2.25 -18.17
N LEU A 122 12.52 -2.09 -18.74
CA LEU A 122 13.51 -1.15 -18.23
C LEU A 122 13.24 0.27 -18.73
N PRO A 123 13.70 1.31 -18.01
CA PRO A 123 13.51 2.70 -18.44
C PRO A 123 14.16 3.04 -19.80
N ASP A 124 15.18 2.29 -20.19
CA ASP A 124 15.87 2.44 -21.49
C ASP A 124 15.17 1.71 -22.66
N GLY A 125 13.97 1.16 -22.43
CA GLY A 125 13.18 0.44 -23.41
C GLY A 125 13.56 -1.03 -23.62
N ARG A 126 14.58 -1.54 -22.92
CA ARG A 126 14.93 -2.96 -22.98
C ARG A 126 13.90 -3.78 -22.20
N VAL A 127 13.70 -5.01 -22.64
CA VAL A 127 12.85 -5.99 -21.97
C VAL A 127 13.70 -7.16 -21.52
N ILE A 128 13.54 -7.57 -20.27
CA ILE A 128 14.10 -8.78 -19.70
C ILE A 128 12.96 -9.77 -19.51
N VAL A 129 13.14 -10.98 -20.03
CA VAL A 129 12.20 -12.09 -19.81
C VAL A 129 12.86 -13.12 -18.93
N ALA A 130 12.22 -13.48 -17.82
CA ALA A 130 12.68 -14.51 -16.91
C ALA A 130 11.64 -15.62 -16.79
N THR A 131 12.04 -16.86 -16.97
CA THR A 131 11.17 -18.03 -16.82
C THR A 131 11.77 -19.03 -15.84
N ALA A 132 10.91 -19.72 -15.08
CA ALA A 132 11.31 -20.80 -14.19
C ALA A 132 10.12 -21.71 -13.88
N ARG A 133 10.40 -22.97 -13.48
CA ARG A 133 9.34 -23.88 -13.01
C ARG A 133 8.74 -23.41 -11.69
N HIS A 134 9.56 -22.88 -10.79
CA HIS A 134 9.15 -22.35 -9.50
C HIS A 134 9.87 -21.04 -9.23
N ALA A 135 9.17 -20.10 -8.61
CA ALA A 135 9.75 -18.86 -8.13
C ALA A 135 9.31 -18.60 -6.69
N LEU A 136 10.22 -18.04 -5.90
CA LEU A 136 9.97 -17.58 -4.55
C LEU A 136 10.29 -16.09 -4.50
N SER A 137 9.42 -15.32 -3.89
CA SER A 137 9.61 -13.90 -3.65
C SER A 137 9.17 -13.56 -2.23
N ASN A 138 9.56 -12.40 -1.75
CA ASN A 138 8.98 -11.79 -0.56
C ASN A 138 7.87 -10.80 -0.96
N ASP A 139 7.06 -10.35 0.01
CA ASP A 139 5.96 -9.39 -0.18
C ASP A 139 6.38 -8.10 -0.88
N GLU A 140 7.59 -7.62 -0.59
CA GLU A 140 8.14 -6.40 -1.18
C GLU A 140 8.57 -6.60 -2.64
N ALA A 141 8.66 -7.86 -3.10
CA ALA A 141 9.14 -8.25 -4.41
C ALA A 141 10.57 -7.73 -4.72
N ASN A 142 11.39 -7.53 -3.68
CA ASN A 142 12.76 -7.05 -3.80
C ASN A 142 13.79 -8.18 -3.93
N ALA A 143 13.41 -9.42 -3.61
CA ALA A 143 14.20 -10.62 -3.78
C ALA A 143 13.40 -11.68 -4.52
N LEU A 144 13.97 -12.25 -5.59
CA LEU A 144 13.34 -13.26 -6.43
C LEU A 144 14.28 -14.43 -6.62
N GLN A 145 13.88 -15.62 -6.19
CA GLN A 145 14.58 -16.86 -6.42
C GLN A 145 13.88 -17.65 -7.53
N LEU A 146 14.59 -17.95 -8.59
CA LEU A 146 14.13 -18.76 -9.72
C LEU A 146 14.71 -20.17 -9.60
N GLN A 147 13.87 -21.18 -9.64
CA GLN A 147 14.25 -22.57 -9.40
C GLN A 147 13.70 -23.49 -10.48
N GLY A 148 14.46 -24.54 -10.77
CA GLY A 148 14.00 -25.59 -11.68
C GLY A 148 14.12 -25.20 -13.16
N GLY A 149 15.30 -24.84 -13.59
CA GLY A 149 15.57 -24.45 -14.98
C GLY A 149 15.26 -22.97 -15.23
N ALA A 150 15.91 -22.10 -14.43
CA ALA A 150 15.81 -20.66 -14.61
C ALA A 150 16.48 -20.23 -15.92
N GLU A 151 15.74 -19.47 -16.73
CA GLU A 151 16.23 -18.87 -17.97
C GLU A 151 15.95 -17.37 -17.94
N VAL A 152 16.96 -16.56 -18.24
CA VAL A 152 16.82 -15.10 -18.36
C VAL A 152 17.30 -14.70 -19.74
N LEU A 153 16.40 -14.04 -20.48
CA LEU A 153 16.63 -13.47 -21.79
C LEU A 153 16.61 -11.95 -21.71
N GLY A 154 17.57 -11.31 -22.33
CA GLY A 154 17.65 -9.86 -22.38
C GLY A 154 18.57 -9.41 -23.51
N THR A 155 18.93 -8.13 -23.48
CA THR A 155 19.89 -7.54 -24.41
C THR A 155 20.98 -6.80 -23.63
N ASP A 156 22.21 -6.85 -24.11
CA ASP A 156 23.29 -6.03 -23.58
C ASP A 156 23.13 -4.54 -23.99
N SER A 157 24.04 -3.70 -23.54
CA SER A 157 24.06 -2.27 -23.88
C SER A 157 24.29 -2.00 -25.38
N GLY A 158 24.77 -2.97 -26.13
CA GLY A 158 24.95 -2.93 -27.57
C GLY A 158 23.79 -3.52 -28.36
N GLY A 159 22.66 -3.88 -27.70
CA GLY A 159 21.50 -4.49 -28.34
C GLY A 159 21.67 -5.97 -28.69
N ARG A 160 22.77 -6.62 -28.29
CA ARG A 160 23.00 -8.03 -28.59
C ARG A 160 22.24 -8.91 -27.60
N PRO A 161 21.59 -9.99 -28.05
CA PRO A 161 20.83 -10.87 -27.18
C PRO A 161 21.78 -11.60 -26.22
N ILE A 162 21.36 -11.64 -24.94
CA ILE A 162 21.98 -12.41 -23.86
C ILE A 162 20.97 -13.42 -23.34
N GLU A 163 21.42 -14.66 -23.18
CA GLU A 163 20.67 -15.74 -22.59
C GLU A 163 21.47 -16.30 -21.42
N ILE A 164 20.88 -16.38 -20.23
CA ILE A 164 21.46 -16.95 -19.01
C ILE A 164 20.61 -18.13 -18.59
N ARG A 165 21.17 -19.30 -18.44
CA ARG A 165 20.51 -20.52 -17.96
C ARG A 165 21.22 -21.12 -16.78
N SER A 166 20.45 -21.46 -15.72
CA SER A 166 20.91 -22.18 -14.55
C SER A 166 19.74 -22.94 -13.90
N GLU A 167 20.02 -23.92 -13.07
CA GLU A 167 18.96 -24.57 -12.27
C GLU A 167 18.44 -23.64 -11.14
N PHE A 168 19.23 -22.63 -10.75
CA PHE A 168 18.88 -21.68 -9.72
C PHE A 168 19.47 -20.31 -10.04
N LEU A 169 18.66 -19.26 -9.91
CA LEU A 169 19.10 -17.86 -9.95
C LEU A 169 18.44 -17.08 -8.80
N HIS A 170 19.22 -16.23 -8.14
CA HIS A 170 18.75 -15.33 -7.10
C HIS A 170 18.95 -13.89 -7.58
N ALA A 171 17.87 -13.16 -7.78
CA ALA A 171 17.86 -11.78 -8.20
C ALA A 171 17.44 -10.88 -7.03
N PHE A 172 18.18 -9.79 -6.81
CA PHE A 172 17.86 -8.73 -5.87
C PHE A 172 17.55 -7.47 -6.68
N VAL A 173 16.28 -7.08 -6.70
CA VAL A 173 15.78 -6.04 -7.59
C VAL A 173 16.35 -4.68 -7.22
N ASP A 174 16.36 -4.31 -5.92
CA ASP A 174 16.81 -3.00 -5.45
C ASP A 174 18.29 -2.74 -5.67
N THR A 175 19.10 -3.80 -5.56
CA THR A 175 20.54 -3.72 -5.75
C THR A 175 20.99 -4.05 -7.15
N GLU A 176 20.07 -4.55 -8.00
CA GLU A 176 20.33 -5.04 -9.36
C GLU A 176 21.40 -6.16 -9.40
N ILE A 177 21.43 -6.98 -8.34
CA ILE A 177 22.35 -8.12 -8.25
C ILE A 177 21.65 -9.40 -8.65
N VAL A 178 22.25 -10.16 -9.57
CA VAL A 178 21.83 -11.53 -9.90
C VAL A 178 22.98 -12.47 -9.62
N ARG A 179 22.72 -13.53 -8.87
CA ARG A 179 23.75 -14.51 -8.51
C ARG A 179 23.24 -15.94 -8.57
N THR A 180 24.17 -16.85 -8.84
CA THR A 180 23.97 -18.28 -8.64
C THR A 180 25.28 -18.94 -8.22
N HIS A 181 25.16 -19.94 -7.37
CA HIS A 181 26.24 -20.83 -6.97
C HIS A 181 26.22 -22.16 -7.73
N LEU A 182 25.23 -22.34 -8.61
CA LEU A 182 25.07 -23.53 -9.45
C LEU A 182 25.65 -23.30 -10.85
N PRO A 183 25.96 -24.39 -11.59
CA PRO A 183 26.45 -24.28 -12.95
C PRO A 183 25.52 -23.40 -13.82
N VAL A 184 26.14 -22.47 -14.53
CA VAL A 184 25.44 -21.51 -15.36
C VAL A 184 26.02 -21.50 -16.78
N THR A 185 25.17 -21.35 -17.74
CA THR A 185 25.50 -21.11 -19.15
C THR A 185 25.06 -19.73 -19.56
N VAL A 186 25.97 -18.92 -20.06
CA VAL A 186 25.71 -17.62 -20.63
C VAL A 186 25.97 -17.69 -22.14
N LYS A 187 25.00 -17.27 -22.95
CA LYS A 187 25.16 -17.13 -24.39
C LYS A 187 24.99 -15.67 -24.81
N GLN A 188 25.85 -15.21 -25.67
CA GLN A 188 25.77 -13.87 -26.28
C GLN A 188 26.10 -14.00 -27.77
N GLY A 189 25.06 -13.99 -28.59
CA GLY A 189 25.19 -14.33 -29.99
C GLY A 189 25.76 -15.77 -30.16
N ALA A 190 26.87 -15.90 -30.89
CA ALA A 190 27.55 -17.18 -31.12
C ALA A 190 28.48 -17.59 -29.96
N ASN A 191 28.80 -16.68 -29.05
CA ASN A 191 29.67 -16.95 -27.91
C ASN A 191 28.92 -17.68 -26.81
N ARG A 192 29.58 -18.70 -26.22
CA ARG A 192 29.05 -19.46 -25.10
C ARG A 192 30.06 -19.52 -23.98
N LEU A 193 29.61 -19.22 -22.77
CA LEU A 193 30.40 -19.31 -21.57
C LEU A 193 29.69 -20.21 -20.57
N ARG A 194 30.45 -21.10 -19.93
CA ARG A 194 29.99 -21.95 -18.81
C ARG A 194 30.83 -21.66 -17.61
N ALA A 195 30.23 -21.53 -16.44
CA ALA A 195 30.89 -21.31 -15.16
C ALA A 195 30.23 -22.14 -14.06
N GLY A 196 30.93 -22.33 -12.93
CA GLY A 196 30.36 -22.98 -11.74
C GLY A 196 29.36 -22.13 -11.01
N GLY A 197 29.41 -20.80 -11.17
CA GLY A 197 28.50 -19.81 -10.64
C GLY A 197 28.78 -18.44 -11.24
N ILE A 198 27.87 -17.49 -10.99
CA ILE A 198 28.03 -16.08 -11.38
C ILE A 198 27.53 -15.14 -10.29
N VAL A 199 28.11 -13.94 -10.28
CA VAL A 199 27.57 -12.75 -9.63
C VAL A 199 27.57 -11.62 -10.65
N TYR A 200 26.40 -11.13 -10.99
CA TYR A 200 26.21 -9.97 -11.85
C TYR A 200 25.76 -8.77 -11.02
N ASP A 201 26.48 -7.67 -11.11
CA ASP A 201 26.14 -6.37 -10.51
C ASP A 201 25.70 -5.43 -11.65
N GLY A 202 24.41 -5.19 -11.74
CA GLY A 202 23.82 -4.36 -12.79
C GLY A 202 24.21 -2.89 -12.68
N LYS A 203 24.34 -2.36 -11.45
CA LYS A 203 24.75 -0.96 -11.22
C LYS A 203 26.18 -0.71 -11.66
N ARG A 204 27.08 -1.66 -11.38
CA ARG A 204 28.48 -1.59 -11.77
C ARG A 204 28.76 -2.18 -13.16
N ARG A 205 27.76 -2.83 -13.76
CA ARG A 205 27.89 -3.57 -15.03
C ARG A 205 29.02 -4.59 -14.99
N ARG A 206 29.20 -5.23 -13.84
CA ARG A 206 30.28 -6.18 -13.59
C ARG A 206 29.71 -7.60 -13.49
N LEU A 207 30.37 -8.53 -14.19
CA LEU A 207 30.05 -9.94 -14.16
C LEU A 207 31.27 -10.70 -13.64
N ASP A 208 31.14 -11.32 -12.48
CA ASP A 208 32.15 -12.15 -11.86
C ASP A 208 31.76 -13.63 -12.00
N PHE A 209 32.64 -14.44 -12.51
CA PHE A 209 32.48 -15.89 -12.65
C PHE A 209 33.10 -16.63 -11.48
N GLN A 210 32.40 -17.67 -11.01
CA GLN A 210 32.86 -18.51 -9.91
C GLN A 210 33.12 -19.94 -10.38
N GLY A 211 34.19 -20.57 -9.85
CA GLY A 211 34.59 -21.93 -10.18
C GLY A 211 35.26 -22.08 -11.55
N PRO A 212 35.26 -23.30 -12.12
CA PRO A 212 35.85 -23.54 -13.43
C PRO A 212 35.06 -22.80 -14.53
N VAL A 213 35.76 -22.04 -15.35
CA VAL A 213 35.21 -21.31 -16.47
C VAL A 213 35.65 -21.90 -17.79
N ARG A 214 34.71 -22.12 -18.71
CA ARG A 214 34.99 -22.54 -20.09
C ARG A 214 34.27 -21.60 -21.05
N ALA A 215 35.03 -20.94 -21.89
CA ALA A 215 34.49 -20.06 -22.93
C ALA A 215 34.71 -20.66 -24.32
N THR A 216 33.71 -20.61 -25.16
CA THR A 216 33.81 -20.89 -26.60
C THR A 216 33.46 -19.59 -27.31
N LEU A 217 34.47 -19.02 -27.98
CA LEU A 217 34.31 -17.77 -28.71
C LEU A 217 34.36 -18.09 -30.21
N GLN A 218 33.42 -17.60 -30.96
CA GLN A 218 33.49 -17.57 -32.43
C GLN A 218 34.10 -16.24 -32.85
N VAL A 219 35.26 -16.34 -33.47
CA VAL A 219 35.90 -15.19 -34.15
C VAL A 219 35.14 -14.97 -35.47
N PRO A 220 34.74 -13.73 -35.80
CA PRO A 220 34.01 -13.40 -37.02
C PRO A 220 34.87 -13.67 -38.26
#